data_42435a00740119c58ffef56dc68de92f
#
_entry.id   42435a00740119c58ffef56dc68de92f
#
_cell.length_a   1.000
_cell.length_b   1.000
_cell.length_c   1.000
_cell.angle_alpha   90.00
_cell.angle_beta   90.00
_cell.angle_gamma   90.00
#
_symmetry.space_group_name_H-M   'P 1'
#
loop_
_entity.id
_entity.type
_entity.pdbx_description
1 polymer ?
#
loop_
_entity_poly.entity_id
_entity_poly.type
_entity_poly.pdbx_seq_one_letter_code
_entity_poly.pdbx_strand_id
1 'polypeptide(L)'
;MRSTMLLTAVALVATAPAFAQTPTPAASPPSAGGTPDAIPFDIPYGQSIGLEQAKQVMAAAEAEAKRRNWKMNIAVVDTNGEIVMFERMEGAQIASGNVSIGKARTAARFRRESRVFYNQFETGHGYVATLDPTLVASPGGFPLVEGGKLIGAVGCSGGTGDQDAATCKVGAEVVK
;
A
#
# COMPACT_ATOMS: atom_id res chain seq x y z
N MET A 1 -53.15 65.67 7.75
CA MET A 1 -53.41 64.24 7.86
C MET A 1 -52.11 63.47 7.47
N ARG A 2 -51.37 62.93 8.46
CA ARG A 2 -50.13 62.18 8.23
C ARG A 2 -50.42 60.71 8.48
N SER A 3 -50.37 59.88 7.43
CA SER A 3 -50.57 58.48 7.51
C SER A 3 -49.25 57.81 7.85
N THR A 4 -49.17 57.13 9.00
CA THR A 4 -48.01 56.35 9.47
C THR A 4 -48.18 54.93 9.00
N MET A 5 -47.28 54.45 8.15
CA MET A 5 -47.25 53.12 7.61
C MET A 5 -46.35 52.24 8.54
N LEU A 6 -46.94 51.29 9.26
CA LEU A 6 -46.23 50.31 10.05
C LEU A 6 -45.69 49.21 9.12
N LEU A 7 -44.36 49.07 9.05
CA LEU A 7 -43.71 47.92 8.43
C LEU A 7 -43.56 46.81 9.49
N THR A 8 -44.23 45.73 9.31
CA THR A 8 -44.03 44.48 10.08
C THR A 8 -42.93 43.66 9.43
N ALA A 9 -41.78 43.53 10.10
CA ALA A 9 -40.68 42.63 9.67
C ALA A 9 -40.98 41.23 10.13
N VAL A 10 -41.17 40.31 9.17
CA VAL A 10 -41.27 38.87 9.44
C VAL A 10 -39.84 38.29 9.44
N ALA A 11 -39.39 37.85 10.59
CA ALA A 11 -38.11 37.13 10.73
C ALA A 11 -38.29 35.67 10.32
N LEU A 12 -37.66 35.27 9.21
CA LEU A 12 -37.59 33.90 8.75
C LEU A 12 -36.51 33.16 9.54
N VAL A 13 -36.88 32.28 10.48
CA VAL A 13 -35.96 31.42 11.19
C VAL A 13 -35.67 30.21 10.31
N ALA A 14 -34.47 30.16 9.71
CA ALA A 14 -33.99 29.02 8.96
C ALA A 14 -33.50 27.94 9.96
N THR A 15 -34.26 26.87 10.10
CA THR A 15 -33.81 25.66 10.83
C THR A 15 -32.91 24.82 9.91
N ALA A 16 -31.62 24.79 10.19
CA ALA A 16 -30.68 23.88 9.51
C ALA A 16 -30.95 22.44 9.95
N PRO A 17 -30.98 21.46 9.03
CA PRO A 17 -31.12 20.06 9.41
C PRO A 17 -29.88 19.61 10.17
N ALA A 18 -30.06 19.08 11.38
CA ALA A 18 -29.03 18.40 12.14
C ALA A 18 -28.70 17.06 11.44
N PHE A 19 -27.50 16.97 10.86
CA PHE A 19 -27.01 15.67 10.38
C PHE A 19 -26.80 14.75 11.60
N ALA A 20 -27.63 13.74 11.73
CA ALA A 20 -27.42 12.67 12.71
C ALA A 20 -26.12 11.94 12.34
N GLN A 21 -25.08 12.10 13.17
CA GLN A 21 -23.87 11.30 13.05
C GLN A 21 -24.22 9.86 13.40
N THR A 22 -24.11 8.96 12.43
CA THR A 22 -24.16 7.51 12.67
C THR A 22 -23.06 7.16 13.67
N PRO A 23 -23.35 6.45 14.77
CA PRO A 23 -22.30 6.06 15.71
C PRO A 23 -21.28 5.17 15.00
N THR A 24 -20.03 5.57 15.04
CA THR A 24 -18.91 4.74 14.58
C THR A 24 -18.94 3.43 15.35
N PRO A 25 -18.94 2.26 14.69
CA PRO A 25 -18.85 0.99 15.41
C PRO A 25 -17.64 1.00 16.33
N ALA A 26 -17.85 0.68 17.61
CA ALA A 26 -16.74 0.55 18.55
C ALA A 26 -15.78 -0.52 18.03
N ALA A 27 -14.49 -0.20 17.97
CA ALA A 27 -13.45 -1.15 17.62
C ALA A 27 -13.57 -2.38 18.54
N SER A 28 -13.61 -3.56 17.95
CA SER A 28 -13.63 -4.82 18.72
C SER A 28 -12.37 -4.86 19.59
N PRO A 29 -12.47 -5.29 20.87
CA PRO A 29 -11.29 -5.44 21.72
C PRO A 29 -10.32 -6.42 21.06
N PRO A 30 -8.99 -6.23 21.19
CA PRO A 30 -8.01 -7.17 20.68
C PRO A 30 -8.30 -8.55 21.26
N SER A 31 -8.33 -9.57 20.39
CA SER A 31 -8.50 -10.95 20.84
C SER A 31 -7.38 -11.29 21.82
N ALA A 32 -7.73 -11.84 22.96
CA ALA A 32 -6.79 -12.33 23.97
C ALA A 32 -6.10 -13.64 23.46
N GLY A 33 -5.40 -13.55 22.35
CA GLY A 33 -4.47 -14.57 21.89
C GLY A 33 -3.16 -14.36 22.63
N GLY A 34 -2.65 -15.41 23.28
CA GLY A 34 -1.34 -15.37 23.95
C GLY A 34 -0.23 -14.96 22.97
N THR A 35 0.88 -14.45 23.50
CA THR A 35 2.07 -14.13 22.70
C THR A 35 2.52 -15.36 21.92
N PRO A 36 2.68 -15.31 20.58
CA PRO A 36 3.18 -16.44 19.81
C PRO A 36 4.62 -16.79 20.22
N ASP A 37 4.91 -18.08 20.41
CA ASP A 37 6.27 -18.54 20.74
C ASP A 37 7.24 -18.42 19.55
N ALA A 38 6.74 -18.55 18.32
CA ALA A 38 7.56 -18.46 17.11
C ALA A 38 7.52 -17.08 16.51
N ILE A 39 8.68 -16.59 16.03
CA ILE A 39 8.77 -15.37 15.20
C ILE A 39 8.19 -15.69 13.81
N PRO A 40 7.10 -15.05 13.38
CA PRO A 40 6.39 -15.41 12.14
C PRO A 40 7.13 -15.00 10.85
N PHE A 41 8.24 -14.25 10.95
CA PHE A 41 8.97 -13.68 9.80
C PHE A 41 10.46 -13.88 9.97
N ASP A 42 10.92 -15.12 9.78
CA ASP A 42 12.31 -15.52 10.01
C ASP A 42 13.06 -15.86 8.71
N ILE A 43 12.76 -15.17 7.62
CA ILE A 43 13.52 -15.28 6.38
C ILE A 43 14.84 -14.55 6.56
N PRO A 44 16.01 -15.22 6.54
CA PRO A 44 17.30 -14.55 6.70
C PRO A 44 17.59 -13.66 5.48
N TYR A 45 18.36 -12.58 5.69
CA TYR A 45 18.87 -11.77 4.59
C TYR A 45 19.97 -12.52 3.84
N GLY A 46 19.89 -12.48 2.51
CA GLY A 46 20.90 -12.99 1.59
C GLY A 46 21.75 -11.88 0.98
N GLN A 47 22.49 -12.22 -0.08
CA GLN A 47 23.15 -11.24 -0.91
C GLN A 47 22.10 -10.45 -1.69
N SER A 48 22.28 -9.12 -1.79
CA SER A 48 21.35 -8.26 -2.54
C SER A 48 21.26 -8.65 -4.01
N ILE A 49 20.05 -8.57 -4.55
CA ILE A 49 19.74 -8.82 -5.97
C ILE A 49 20.61 -7.96 -6.89
N GLY A 50 21.17 -8.58 -7.92
CA GLY A 50 21.91 -7.89 -8.97
C GLY A 50 20.99 -7.32 -10.05
N LEU A 51 21.55 -6.37 -10.86
CA LEU A 51 20.79 -5.69 -11.90
C LEU A 51 20.17 -6.64 -12.95
N GLU A 52 20.90 -7.69 -13.34
CA GLU A 52 20.40 -8.62 -14.38
C GLU A 52 19.19 -9.43 -13.89
N GLN A 53 19.20 -9.85 -12.64
CA GLN A 53 18.04 -10.53 -12.04
C GLN A 53 16.89 -9.55 -11.80
N ALA A 54 17.18 -8.31 -11.40
CA ALA A 54 16.18 -7.26 -11.26
C ALA A 54 15.47 -6.96 -12.61
N LYS A 55 16.19 -7.00 -13.74
CA LYS A 55 15.60 -6.87 -15.08
C LYS A 55 14.62 -8.01 -15.39
N GLN A 56 14.92 -9.24 -14.96
CA GLN A 56 14.01 -10.38 -15.15
C GLN A 56 12.71 -10.20 -14.35
N VAL A 57 12.82 -9.79 -13.09
CA VAL A 57 11.67 -9.46 -12.23
C VAL A 57 10.83 -8.35 -12.86
N MET A 58 11.47 -7.28 -13.29
CA MET A 58 10.83 -6.13 -13.93
C MET A 58 10.08 -6.55 -15.20
N ALA A 59 10.75 -7.27 -16.10
CA ALA A 59 10.17 -7.70 -17.36
C ALA A 59 8.93 -8.60 -17.18
N ALA A 60 8.96 -9.50 -16.19
CA ALA A 60 7.82 -10.37 -15.90
C ALA A 60 6.62 -9.59 -15.34
N ALA A 61 6.86 -8.65 -14.42
CA ALA A 61 5.80 -7.79 -13.88
C ALA A 61 5.22 -6.87 -14.97
N GLU A 62 6.08 -6.26 -15.80
CA GLU A 62 5.65 -5.41 -16.92
C GLU A 62 4.81 -6.19 -17.94
N ALA A 63 5.24 -7.40 -18.30
CA ALA A 63 4.51 -8.27 -19.23
C ALA A 63 3.09 -8.58 -18.72
N GLU A 64 2.95 -8.87 -17.42
CA GLU A 64 1.65 -9.12 -16.80
C GLU A 64 0.77 -7.86 -16.80
N ALA A 65 1.34 -6.69 -16.47
CA ALA A 65 0.64 -5.42 -16.56
C ALA A 65 0.15 -5.12 -17.99
N LYS A 66 1.01 -5.31 -18.99
CA LYS A 66 0.67 -5.15 -20.43
C LYS A 66 -0.44 -6.11 -20.87
N ARG A 67 -0.35 -7.37 -20.47
CA ARG A 67 -1.35 -8.40 -20.79
C ARG A 67 -2.75 -8.01 -20.29
N ARG A 68 -2.82 -7.33 -19.14
CA ARG A 68 -4.07 -6.88 -18.52
C ARG A 68 -4.46 -5.44 -18.89
N ASN A 69 -3.64 -4.77 -19.69
CA ASN A 69 -3.80 -3.35 -20.05
C ASN A 69 -3.82 -2.43 -18.80
N TRP A 70 -3.05 -2.77 -17.79
CA TRP A 70 -2.86 -1.94 -16.59
C TRP A 70 -1.61 -1.07 -16.72
N LYS A 71 -1.68 0.15 -16.23
CA LYS A 71 -0.60 1.14 -16.29
C LYS A 71 0.08 1.21 -14.94
N MET A 72 1.24 0.58 -14.81
CA MET A 72 1.93 0.38 -13.53
C MET A 72 3.21 1.18 -13.42
N ASN A 73 3.56 1.52 -12.19
CA ASN A 73 4.91 1.82 -11.75
C ASN A 73 5.44 0.58 -11.03
N ILE A 74 6.65 0.16 -11.36
CA ILE A 74 7.27 -1.05 -10.83
C ILE A 74 8.64 -0.68 -10.28
N ALA A 75 8.92 -1.07 -9.05
CA ALA A 75 10.20 -0.85 -8.38
C ALA A 75 10.80 -2.17 -7.90
N VAL A 76 12.06 -2.41 -8.19
CA VAL A 76 12.86 -3.49 -7.60
C VAL A 76 13.89 -2.85 -6.69
N VAL A 77 13.96 -3.32 -5.44
CA VAL A 77 14.89 -2.81 -4.42
C VAL A 77 15.76 -3.94 -3.89
N ASP A 78 16.90 -3.58 -3.34
CA ASP A 78 17.82 -4.49 -2.66
C ASP A 78 17.32 -4.88 -1.25
N THR A 79 18.13 -5.61 -0.49
CA THR A 79 17.81 -6.04 0.89
C THR A 79 17.64 -4.87 1.87
N ASN A 80 18.24 -3.70 1.59
CA ASN A 80 18.12 -2.49 2.42
C ASN A 80 16.92 -1.63 2.02
N GLY A 81 16.28 -1.94 0.88
CA GLY A 81 15.21 -1.15 0.32
C GLY A 81 15.69 -0.03 -0.61
N GLU A 82 16.97 -0.07 -1.06
CA GLU A 82 17.48 0.87 -2.04
C GLU A 82 17.15 0.43 -3.47
N ILE A 83 16.84 1.40 -4.34
CA ILE A 83 16.38 1.13 -5.70
C ILE A 83 17.50 0.51 -6.53
N VAL A 84 17.26 -0.69 -7.07
CA VAL A 84 18.10 -1.33 -8.08
C VAL A 84 17.57 -1.02 -9.48
N MET A 85 16.23 -1.05 -9.65
CA MET A 85 15.58 -0.72 -10.90
C MET A 85 14.18 -0.12 -10.66
N PHE A 86 13.82 0.85 -11.47
CA PHE A 86 12.48 1.45 -11.46
C PHE A 86 11.99 1.68 -12.87
N GLU A 87 10.73 1.36 -13.12
CA GLU A 87 10.04 1.62 -14.37
C GLU A 87 8.69 2.27 -14.14
N ARG A 88 8.39 3.31 -14.93
CA ARG A 88 7.06 3.88 -15.02
C ARG A 88 6.52 3.65 -16.42
N MET A 89 5.53 2.78 -16.55
CA MET A 89 4.85 2.56 -17.81
C MET A 89 4.16 3.82 -18.31
N GLU A 90 4.05 3.97 -19.62
CA GLU A 90 3.36 5.11 -20.20
C GLU A 90 1.90 5.17 -19.75
N GLY A 91 1.47 6.36 -19.33
CA GLY A 91 0.13 6.60 -18.78
C GLY A 91 -0.09 6.13 -17.34
N ALA A 92 0.93 5.60 -16.65
CA ALA A 92 0.83 5.32 -15.21
C ALA A 92 0.73 6.61 -14.39
N GLN A 93 -0.10 6.61 -13.36
CA GLN A 93 -0.29 7.80 -12.53
C GLN A 93 0.98 8.18 -11.78
N ILE A 94 1.24 9.48 -11.64
CA ILE A 94 2.49 10.02 -11.09
C ILE A 94 2.70 9.60 -9.63
N ALA A 95 1.68 9.72 -8.80
CA ALA A 95 1.75 9.40 -7.37
C ALA A 95 2.16 7.94 -7.10
N SER A 96 1.76 7.02 -7.99
CA SER A 96 2.07 5.60 -7.86
C SER A 96 3.55 5.26 -7.96
N GLY A 97 4.40 6.16 -8.47
CA GLY A 97 5.84 5.97 -8.46
C GLY A 97 6.39 5.83 -7.03
N ASN A 98 6.10 6.78 -6.16
CA ASN A 98 6.51 6.71 -4.75
C ASN A 98 5.83 5.56 -4.00
N VAL A 99 4.57 5.26 -4.34
CA VAL A 99 3.83 4.16 -3.72
C VAL A 99 4.46 2.81 -4.06
N SER A 100 4.86 2.56 -5.32
CA SER A 100 5.52 1.31 -5.72
C SER A 100 6.86 1.12 -5.00
N ILE A 101 7.67 2.18 -4.90
CA ILE A 101 8.93 2.18 -4.15
C ILE A 101 8.68 1.89 -2.66
N GLY A 102 7.70 2.55 -2.05
CA GLY A 102 7.34 2.32 -0.65
C GLY A 102 6.88 0.89 -0.38
N LYS A 103 6.07 0.30 -1.26
CA LYS A 103 5.65 -1.11 -1.16
C LYS A 103 6.84 -2.07 -1.26
N ALA A 104 7.77 -1.83 -2.20
CA ALA A 104 8.99 -2.62 -2.31
C ALA A 104 9.85 -2.49 -1.04
N ARG A 105 10.08 -1.27 -0.53
CA ARG A 105 10.79 -1.02 0.73
C ARG A 105 10.16 -1.72 1.91
N THR A 106 8.83 -1.64 2.03
CA THR A 106 8.08 -2.36 3.07
C THR A 106 8.36 -3.86 2.99
N ALA A 107 8.29 -4.46 1.80
CA ALA A 107 8.48 -5.88 1.63
C ALA A 107 9.94 -6.32 1.93
N ALA A 108 10.95 -5.56 1.53
CA ALA A 108 12.35 -5.84 1.81
C ALA A 108 12.68 -5.73 3.29
N ARG A 109 12.35 -4.59 3.91
CA ARG A 109 12.76 -4.28 5.29
C ARG A 109 12.04 -5.13 6.32
N PHE A 110 10.77 -5.46 6.07
CA PHE A 110 9.97 -6.29 6.98
C PHE A 110 9.91 -7.77 6.56
N ARG A 111 10.57 -8.18 5.50
CA ARG A 111 10.69 -9.58 5.01
C ARG A 111 9.35 -10.28 4.78
N ARG A 112 8.34 -9.54 4.30
CA ARG A 112 6.96 -10.02 4.10
C ARG A 112 6.20 -9.14 3.13
N GLU A 113 5.13 -9.66 2.59
CA GLU A 113 4.25 -8.89 1.72
C GLU A 113 3.71 -7.62 2.40
N SER A 114 3.65 -6.51 1.68
CA SER A 114 3.07 -5.26 2.16
C SER A 114 1.57 -5.38 2.51
N ARG A 115 0.87 -6.37 1.94
CA ARG A 115 -0.52 -6.74 2.27
C ARG A 115 -0.71 -7.07 3.76
N VAL A 116 0.30 -7.60 4.43
CA VAL A 116 0.20 -7.91 5.87
C VAL A 116 -0.09 -6.65 6.68
N PHE A 117 0.56 -5.54 6.36
CA PHE A 117 0.35 -4.25 7.02
C PHE A 117 -1.00 -3.63 6.66
N TYR A 118 -1.45 -3.79 5.41
CA TYR A 118 -2.79 -3.40 5.00
C TYR A 118 -3.86 -4.13 5.85
N ASN A 119 -3.75 -5.44 5.99
CA ASN A 119 -4.69 -6.23 6.78
C ASN A 119 -4.67 -5.84 8.26
N GLN A 120 -3.50 -5.55 8.82
CA GLN A 120 -3.39 -5.06 10.20
C GLN A 120 -4.06 -3.69 10.36
N PHE A 121 -3.89 -2.79 9.40
CA PHE A 121 -4.52 -1.48 9.42
C PHE A 121 -6.05 -1.61 9.36
N GLU A 122 -6.59 -2.44 8.47
CA GLU A 122 -8.03 -2.72 8.34
C GLU A 122 -8.65 -3.33 9.62
N THR A 123 -7.85 -4.04 10.42
CA THR A 123 -8.31 -4.65 11.68
C THR A 123 -8.07 -3.75 12.90
N GLY A 124 -7.85 -2.46 12.70
CA GLY A 124 -7.74 -1.47 13.78
C GLY A 124 -6.34 -1.30 14.37
N HIS A 125 -5.30 -1.91 13.79
CA HIS A 125 -3.92 -1.77 14.24
C HIS A 125 -3.22 -0.60 13.53
N GLY A 126 -3.79 0.60 13.61
CA GLY A 126 -3.27 1.80 12.92
C GLY A 126 -1.83 2.18 13.26
N TYR A 127 -1.30 1.71 14.40
CA TYR A 127 0.09 1.95 14.79
C TYR A 127 1.11 1.44 13.76
N VAL A 128 0.73 0.47 12.91
CA VAL A 128 1.64 -0.07 11.88
C VAL A 128 2.18 1.00 10.94
N ALA A 129 1.42 2.08 10.72
CA ALA A 129 1.86 3.22 9.91
C ALA A 129 3.01 4.02 10.54
N THR A 130 3.31 3.80 11.83
CA THR A 130 4.39 4.50 12.54
C THR A 130 5.68 3.70 12.70
N LEU A 131 5.69 2.44 12.22
CA LEU A 131 6.83 1.53 12.40
C LEU A 131 8.06 1.94 11.57
N ASP A 132 7.85 2.52 10.40
CA ASP A 132 8.89 3.01 9.51
C ASP A 132 8.31 4.14 8.64
N PRO A 133 9.01 5.28 8.48
CA PRO A 133 8.50 6.43 7.71
C PRO A 133 8.29 6.13 6.22
N THR A 134 8.86 5.04 5.71
CA THR A 134 8.72 4.63 4.31
C THR A 134 7.72 3.49 4.11
N LEU A 135 7.09 3.00 5.19
CA LEU A 135 6.13 1.91 5.14
C LEU A 135 4.87 2.33 4.36
N VAL A 136 4.49 1.50 3.40
CA VAL A 136 3.23 1.62 2.66
C VAL A 136 2.36 0.40 2.95
N ALA A 137 1.33 0.60 3.76
CA ALA A 137 0.36 -0.43 4.14
C ALA A 137 -0.68 -0.64 3.01
N SER A 138 -0.24 -1.19 1.89
CA SER A 138 -1.09 -1.47 0.71
C SER A 138 -0.58 -2.69 -0.03
N PRO A 139 -1.45 -3.57 -0.58
CA PRO A 139 -1.02 -4.73 -1.36
C PRO A 139 -0.20 -4.35 -2.59
N GLY A 140 0.74 -5.22 -2.99
CA GLY A 140 1.56 -5.04 -4.18
C GLY A 140 3.07 -4.95 -3.93
N GLY A 141 3.54 -5.12 -2.70
CA GLY A 141 4.96 -5.32 -2.36
C GLY A 141 5.23 -6.78 -2.01
N PHE A 142 6.21 -7.40 -2.65
CA PHE A 142 6.59 -8.81 -2.46
C PHE A 142 8.07 -8.95 -2.19
N PRO A 143 8.48 -9.71 -1.17
CA PRO A 143 9.87 -10.09 -0.99
C PRO A 143 10.34 -10.98 -2.13
N LEU A 144 11.59 -10.81 -2.54
CA LEU A 144 12.29 -11.67 -3.48
C LEU A 144 13.17 -12.62 -2.68
N VAL A 145 12.86 -13.91 -2.74
CA VAL A 145 13.52 -14.95 -1.93
C VAL A 145 14.19 -15.96 -2.83
N GLU A 146 15.50 -16.13 -2.68
CA GLU A 146 16.31 -17.10 -3.41
C GLU A 146 17.03 -18.03 -2.43
N GLY A 147 16.90 -19.32 -2.63
CA GLY A 147 17.51 -20.32 -1.73
C GLY A 147 17.11 -20.12 -0.26
N GLY A 148 15.90 -19.69 0.02
CA GLY A 148 15.39 -19.43 1.37
C GLY A 148 15.87 -18.12 2.00
N LYS A 149 16.57 -17.25 1.27
CA LYS A 149 17.09 -15.98 1.76
C LYS A 149 16.48 -14.80 1.00
N LEU A 150 16.17 -13.73 1.71
CA LEU A 150 15.72 -12.48 1.10
C LEU A 150 16.89 -11.83 0.36
N ILE A 151 16.71 -11.57 -0.92
CA ILE A 151 17.70 -10.88 -1.77
C ILE A 151 17.26 -9.47 -2.19
N GLY A 152 16.02 -9.12 -1.94
CA GLY A 152 15.42 -7.82 -2.30
C GLY A 152 13.91 -7.89 -2.25
N ALA A 153 13.25 -6.94 -2.94
CA ALA A 153 11.81 -6.94 -3.07
C ALA A 153 11.34 -6.23 -4.35
N VAL A 154 10.13 -6.52 -4.78
CA VAL A 154 9.45 -5.83 -5.88
C VAL A 154 8.17 -5.16 -5.37
N GLY A 155 7.87 -3.96 -5.89
CA GLY A 155 6.65 -3.22 -5.57
C GLY A 155 5.99 -2.66 -6.82
N CYS A 156 4.68 -2.87 -6.95
CA CYS A 156 3.87 -2.35 -8.04
C CYS A 156 2.79 -1.40 -7.53
N SER A 157 2.49 -0.38 -8.33
CA SER A 157 1.40 0.54 -8.07
C SER A 157 0.91 1.23 -9.34
N GLY A 158 -0.40 1.31 -9.50
CA GLY A 158 -1.02 1.95 -10.67
C GLY A 158 -2.51 1.68 -10.76
N GLY A 159 -2.98 0.62 -10.11
CA GLY A 159 -4.37 0.23 -10.06
C GLY A 159 -4.92 0.14 -8.64
N THR A 160 -5.84 -0.79 -8.41
CA THR A 160 -6.26 -1.18 -7.07
C THR A 160 -5.15 -2.00 -6.40
N GLY A 161 -5.14 -2.08 -5.07
CA GLY A 161 -4.15 -2.89 -4.36
C GLY A 161 -4.09 -4.35 -4.84
N ASP A 162 -5.22 -4.94 -5.23
CA ASP A 162 -5.25 -6.30 -5.76
C ASP A 162 -4.69 -6.41 -7.19
N GLN A 163 -4.89 -5.40 -8.05
CA GLN A 163 -4.26 -5.33 -9.36
C GLN A 163 -2.75 -5.17 -9.24
N ASP A 164 -2.31 -4.29 -8.36
CA ASP A 164 -0.90 -4.08 -8.04
C ASP A 164 -0.26 -5.38 -7.55
N ALA A 165 -0.92 -6.09 -6.63
CA ALA A 165 -0.45 -7.37 -6.11
C ALA A 165 -0.40 -8.45 -7.18
N ALA A 166 -1.42 -8.56 -8.03
CA ALA A 166 -1.44 -9.55 -9.12
C ALA A 166 -0.28 -9.33 -10.10
N THR A 167 0.05 -8.08 -10.41
CA THR A 167 1.16 -7.72 -11.28
C THR A 167 2.50 -8.08 -10.65
N CYS A 168 2.74 -7.62 -9.43
CA CYS A 168 4.04 -7.82 -8.76
C CYS A 168 4.31 -9.26 -8.37
N LYS A 169 3.28 -10.04 -8.08
CA LYS A 169 3.42 -11.46 -7.77
C LYS A 169 4.10 -12.22 -8.91
N VAL A 170 3.70 -11.97 -10.16
CA VAL A 170 4.33 -12.60 -11.33
C VAL A 170 5.81 -12.24 -11.43
N GLY A 171 6.17 -10.97 -11.15
CA GLY A 171 7.57 -10.57 -11.08
C GLY A 171 8.34 -11.29 -9.97
N ALA A 172 7.74 -11.43 -8.78
CA ALA A 172 8.40 -12.11 -7.65
C ALA A 172 8.61 -13.62 -7.89
N GLU A 173 7.71 -14.28 -8.63
CA GLU A 173 7.76 -15.72 -8.90
C GLU A 173 8.89 -16.14 -9.86
N VAL A 174 9.59 -15.20 -10.52
CA VAL A 174 10.77 -15.54 -11.36
C VAL A 174 12.03 -15.80 -10.52
N VAL A 175 12.04 -15.36 -9.27
CA VAL A 175 13.10 -15.65 -8.31
C VAL A 175 12.76 -16.94 -7.56
N LYS A 176 13.75 -17.88 -7.44
CA LYS A 176 13.53 -19.21 -6.85
C LYS A 176 14.63 -19.57 -5.85
#